data_6729273647fd7c5b1606dc48ba943e4c
#
_entry.id   6729273647fd7c5b1606dc48ba943e4c
#
_cell.length_a   1.000
_cell.length_b   1.000
_cell.length_c   1.000
_cell.angle_alpha   90.00
_cell.angle_beta   90.00
_cell.angle_gamma   90.00
#
_symmetry.space_group_name_H-M   'P 1'
#
loop_
_entity.id
_entity.type
_entity.pdbx_description
1 polymer ?
#
loop_
_entity_poly.entity_id
_entity_poly.type
_entity_poly.pdbx_seq_one_letter_code
_entity_poly.pdbx_strand_id
1 'polypeptide(L)'
;MADMRLIVVGAGGRMGRTLVKAIAEHQRLSLAAAVEATGSPLLGQDAGVLAGIAPLGIKLSGDIRSSLANADGIIDFTIPAATVAHAELAAQNGLVHIIGTTGLEREHESKIAEASKNTVVVKSGNMSLGVNLLAALVRRVAMTLDQEFDIEILEMHHNKKIDAPSGTALLLGRAAAEGRNVDLAKRSVRTRDGVTGARHAGDIGFAALRGGTVVGDHTVIFAGPAERVELAHKAEDRMIFARGALKAAQWAKGQKPGLYSMADVLGLSGF
;
A
#
# COMPACT_ATOMS: atom_id res chain seq x y z
N MET A 1 13.25 -3.02 -25.77
CA MET A 1 12.00 -3.75 -25.44
C MET A 1 11.71 -3.55 -23.96
N ALA A 2 10.43 -3.40 -23.58
CA ALA A 2 10.06 -3.32 -22.16
C ALA A 2 10.39 -4.65 -21.45
N ASP A 3 10.93 -4.55 -20.24
CA ASP A 3 11.32 -5.74 -19.48
C ASP A 3 10.13 -6.47 -18.87
N MET A 4 9.00 -5.78 -18.69
CA MET A 4 7.80 -6.34 -18.06
C MET A 4 6.53 -5.68 -18.60
N ARG A 5 5.53 -6.51 -18.93
CA ARG A 5 4.23 -6.11 -19.45
C ARG A 5 3.20 -6.27 -18.33
N LEU A 6 2.49 -5.21 -18.00
CA LEU A 6 1.62 -5.14 -16.83
C LEU A 6 0.17 -4.93 -17.23
N ILE A 7 -0.72 -5.68 -16.60
CA ILE A 7 -2.16 -5.42 -16.60
C ILE A 7 -2.45 -4.53 -15.39
N VAL A 8 -3.17 -3.44 -15.60
CA VAL A 8 -3.73 -2.62 -14.52
C VAL A 8 -5.21 -2.93 -14.40
N VAL A 9 -5.63 -3.46 -13.27
CA VAL A 9 -7.05 -3.69 -12.95
C VAL A 9 -7.62 -2.53 -12.13
N GLY A 10 -8.91 -2.19 -12.34
CA GLY A 10 -9.48 -0.97 -11.81
C GLY A 10 -8.89 0.29 -12.48
N ALA A 11 -8.54 0.18 -13.77
CA ALA A 11 -7.78 1.18 -14.51
C ALA A 11 -8.49 2.54 -14.64
N GLY A 12 -9.81 2.57 -14.57
CA GLY A 12 -10.60 3.79 -14.58
C GLY A 12 -10.66 4.52 -13.24
N GLY A 13 -10.26 3.87 -12.14
CA GLY A 13 -10.21 4.43 -10.81
C GLY A 13 -9.04 5.41 -10.60
N ARG A 14 -9.05 6.12 -9.46
CA ARG A 14 -7.99 7.10 -9.11
C ARG A 14 -6.59 6.50 -9.15
N MET A 15 -6.39 5.35 -8.48
CA MET A 15 -5.09 4.67 -8.48
C MET A 15 -4.76 4.03 -9.82
N GLY A 16 -5.76 3.43 -10.50
CA GLY A 16 -5.58 2.84 -11.82
C GLY A 16 -5.03 3.85 -12.84
N ARG A 17 -5.62 5.04 -12.92
CA ARG A 17 -5.14 6.14 -13.78
C ARG A 17 -3.72 6.59 -13.43
N THR A 18 -3.40 6.68 -12.13
CA THR A 18 -2.04 7.00 -11.67
C THR A 18 -1.05 5.92 -12.08
N LEU A 19 -1.41 4.65 -11.98
CA LEU A 19 -0.59 3.51 -12.42
C LEU A 19 -0.38 3.50 -13.94
N VAL A 20 -1.44 3.72 -14.72
CA VAL A 20 -1.35 3.85 -16.19
C VAL A 20 -0.34 4.92 -16.58
N LYS A 21 -0.47 6.12 -15.97
CA LYS A 21 0.48 7.22 -16.19
C LYS A 21 1.91 6.83 -15.79
N ALA A 22 2.09 6.24 -14.60
CA ALA A 22 3.40 5.83 -14.11
C ALA A 22 4.07 4.77 -14.99
N ILE A 23 3.30 3.82 -15.54
CA ILE A 23 3.80 2.81 -16.48
C ILE A 23 4.19 3.46 -17.82
N ALA A 24 3.37 4.37 -18.34
CA ALA A 24 3.65 5.05 -19.60
C ALA A 24 4.92 5.91 -19.54
N GLU A 25 5.24 6.49 -18.38
CA GLU A 25 6.45 7.27 -18.14
C GLU A 25 7.69 6.39 -17.82
N HIS A 26 7.52 5.07 -17.66
CA HIS A 26 8.58 4.17 -17.22
C HIS A 26 9.32 3.53 -18.41
N GLN A 27 10.67 3.60 -18.43
CA GLN A 27 11.48 3.12 -19.55
C GLN A 27 11.45 1.60 -19.77
N ARG A 28 11.24 0.83 -18.71
CA ARG A 28 11.38 -0.65 -18.68
C ARG A 28 10.06 -1.40 -18.48
N LEU A 29 8.95 -0.69 -18.34
CA LEU A 29 7.63 -1.28 -18.16
C LEU A 29 6.71 -0.86 -19.31
N SER A 30 5.74 -1.69 -19.63
CA SER A 30 4.69 -1.37 -20.60
C SER A 30 3.32 -1.81 -20.10
N LEU A 31 2.30 -1.07 -20.49
CA LEU A 31 0.92 -1.42 -20.22
C LEU A 31 0.48 -2.50 -21.23
N ALA A 32 0.20 -3.71 -20.75
CA ALA A 32 -0.33 -4.79 -21.60
C ALA A 32 -1.84 -4.64 -21.79
N ALA A 33 -2.55 -4.30 -20.71
CA ALA A 33 -3.99 -4.05 -20.75
C ALA A 33 -4.42 -3.14 -19.58
N ALA A 34 -5.53 -2.45 -19.79
CA ALA A 34 -6.25 -1.69 -18.79
C ALA A 34 -7.64 -2.34 -18.61
N VAL A 35 -7.91 -2.83 -17.42
CA VAL A 35 -9.14 -3.58 -17.12
C VAL A 35 -9.98 -2.82 -16.10
N GLU A 36 -11.31 -2.82 -16.32
CA GLU A 36 -12.27 -2.20 -15.43
C GLU A 36 -13.47 -3.15 -15.23
N ALA A 37 -14.32 -2.88 -14.24
CA ALA A 37 -15.49 -3.69 -13.98
C ALA A 37 -16.41 -3.77 -15.20
N THR A 38 -17.01 -4.95 -15.41
CA THR A 38 -17.95 -5.22 -16.49
C THR A 38 -19.17 -4.32 -16.37
N GLY A 39 -19.48 -3.41 -17.07
CA GLY A 39 -20.59 -2.44 -16.92
C GLY A 39 -20.12 -1.04 -16.52
N SER A 40 -18.82 -0.83 -16.39
CA SER A 40 -18.27 0.52 -16.22
C SER A 40 -18.55 1.37 -17.48
N PRO A 41 -19.04 2.61 -17.32
CA PRO A 41 -19.23 3.53 -18.44
C PRO A 41 -17.92 3.98 -19.10
N LEU A 42 -16.78 3.58 -18.54
CA LEU A 42 -15.45 3.90 -19.06
C LEU A 42 -14.92 2.86 -20.05
N LEU A 43 -15.61 1.73 -20.25
CA LEU A 43 -15.21 0.70 -21.19
C LEU A 43 -15.10 1.26 -22.61
N GLY A 44 -14.08 0.85 -23.33
CA GLY A 44 -13.78 1.30 -24.69
C GLY A 44 -13.05 2.66 -24.78
N GLN A 45 -12.93 3.41 -23.68
CA GLN A 45 -12.15 4.64 -23.65
C GLN A 45 -10.65 4.32 -23.56
N ASP A 46 -9.81 5.19 -24.10
CA ASP A 46 -8.36 5.04 -24.07
C ASP A 46 -7.80 5.28 -22.65
N ALA A 47 -6.95 4.36 -22.18
CA ALA A 47 -6.38 4.40 -20.85
C ALA A 47 -5.48 5.61 -20.61
N GLY A 48 -4.73 6.04 -21.63
CA GLY A 48 -3.87 7.23 -21.57
C GLY A 48 -4.69 8.49 -21.42
N VAL A 49 -5.75 8.64 -22.22
CA VAL A 49 -6.67 9.79 -22.14
C VAL A 49 -7.30 9.88 -20.74
N LEU A 50 -7.77 8.75 -20.21
CA LEU A 50 -8.34 8.69 -18.85
C LEU A 50 -7.30 9.03 -17.77
N ALA A 51 -6.04 8.69 -18.01
CA ALA A 51 -4.91 9.00 -17.11
C ALA A 51 -4.39 10.45 -17.27
N GLY A 52 -4.97 11.25 -18.19
CA GLY A 52 -4.55 12.63 -18.43
C GLY A 52 -3.24 12.77 -19.20
N ILE A 53 -2.91 11.77 -20.02
CA ILE A 53 -1.73 11.78 -20.91
C ILE A 53 -2.17 11.56 -22.38
N ALA A 54 -1.20 11.56 -23.30
CA ALA A 54 -1.48 11.24 -24.70
C ALA A 54 -2.13 9.84 -24.86
N PRO A 55 -2.95 9.63 -25.89
CA PRO A 55 -3.55 8.32 -26.15
C PRO A 55 -2.47 7.22 -26.26
N LEU A 56 -2.71 6.09 -25.59
CA LEU A 56 -1.83 4.92 -25.62
C LEU A 56 -2.27 3.88 -26.66
N GLY A 57 -3.46 4.01 -27.26
CA GLY A 57 -4.05 3.01 -28.13
C GLY A 57 -4.59 1.80 -27.36
N ILE A 58 -4.57 1.82 -26.03
CA ILE A 58 -5.05 0.73 -25.16
C ILE A 58 -6.39 1.15 -24.55
N LYS A 59 -7.45 0.47 -24.98
CA LYS A 59 -8.81 0.73 -24.49
C LYS A 59 -9.11 -0.05 -23.23
N LEU A 60 -9.88 0.52 -22.30
CA LEU A 60 -10.38 -0.19 -21.14
C LEU A 60 -11.29 -1.36 -21.57
N SER A 61 -10.97 -2.56 -21.08
CA SER A 61 -11.72 -3.80 -21.30
C SER A 61 -12.39 -4.27 -20.01
N GLY A 62 -13.55 -4.91 -20.12
CA GLY A 62 -14.20 -5.62 -19.03
C GLY A 62 -13.72 -7.07 -18.85
N ASP A 63 -12.84 -7.55 -19.75
CA ASP A 63 -12.33 -8.92 -19.75
C ASP A 63 -10.80 -8.95 -19.57
N ILE A 64 -10.37 -9.40 -18.39
CA ILE A 64 -8.94 -9.61 -18.11
C ILE A 64 -8.38 -10.82 -18.84
N ARG A 65 -9.20 -11.85 -19.11
CA ARG A 65 -8.74 -13.16 -19.60
C ARG A 65 -8.09 -13.07 -20.97
N SER A 66 -8.60 -12.19 -21.82
CA SER A 66 -8.05 -11.94 -23.17
C SER A 66 -6.63 -11.37 -23.18
N SER A 67 -6.16 -10.85 -22.03
CA SER A 67 -4.86 -10.17 -21.90
C SER A 67 -3.81 -10.99 -21.15
N LEU A 68 -4.19 -12.07 -20.46
CA LEU A 68 -3.31 -12.81 -19.56
C LEU A 68 -2.08 -13.38 -20.28
N ALA A 69 -2.26 -13.95 -21.48
CA ALA A 69 -1.17 -14.56 -22.26
C ALA A 69 -0.09 -13.53 -22.72
N ASN A 70 -0.44 -12.24 -22.74
CA ASN A 70 0.44 -11.18 -23.21
C ASN A 70 1.01 -10.32 -22.05
N ALA A 71 0.85 -10.75 -20.81
CA ALA A 71 1.29 -10.04 -19.64
C ALA A 71 2.30 -10.83 -18.81
N ASP A 72 3.05 -10.13 -17.98
CA ASP A 72 4.00 -10.68 -17.02
C ASP A 72 3.52 -10.46 -15.56
N GLY A 73 2.55 -9.55 -15.36
CA GLY A 73 2.00 -9.28 -14.04
C GLY A 73 0.73 -8.45 -14.02
N ILE A 74 0.05 -8.48 -12.88
CA ILE A 74 -1.17 -7.73 -12.57
C ILE A 74 -0.89 -6.77 -11.44
N ILE A 75 -1.29 -5.50 -11.58
CA ILE A 75 -1.29 -4.52 -10.49
C ILE A 75 -2.73 -4.22 -10.09
N ASP A 76 -3.03 -4.42 -8.81
CA ASP A 76 -4.38 -4.46 -8.27
C ASP A 76 -4.56 -3.50 -7.09
N PHE A 77 -5.39 -2.47 -7.29
CA PHE A 77 -5.87 -1.54 -6.25
C PHE A 77 -7.40 -1.47 -6.29
N THR A 78 -8.05 -2.62 -6.40
CA THR A 78 -9.49 -2.73 -6.58
C THR A 78 -10.22 -2.93 -5.24
N ILE A 79 -11.03 -3.96 -5.15
CA ILE A 79 -11.80 -4.34 -3.97
C ILE A 79 -11.49 -5.80 -3.58
N PRO A 80 -11.68 -6.23 -2.32
CA PRO A 80 -11.30 -7.55 -1.83
C PRO A 80 -11.75 -8.72 -2.71
N ALA A 81 -13.02 -8.74 -3.12
CA ALA A 81 -13.57 -9.84 -3.92
C ALA A 81 -12.91 -9.93 -5.32
N ALA A 82 -12.65 -8.80 -5.97
CA ALA A 82 -11.99 -8.77 -7.27
C ALA A 82 -10.51 -9.18 -7.13
N THR A 83 -9.83 -8.72 -6.08
CA THR A 83 -8.43 -9.06 -5.80
C THR A 83 -8.23 -10.57 -5.62
N VAL A 84 -9.14 -11.26 -4.94
CA VAL A 84 -9.09 -12.73 -4.81
C VAL A 84 -9.21 -13.39 -6.18
N ALA A 85 -10.18 -12.98 -7.00
CA ALA A 85 -10.34 -13.53 -8.35
C ALA A 85 -9.11 -13.27 -9.23
N HIS A 86 -8.50 -12.08 -9.12
CA HIS A 86 -7.26 -11.77 -9.84
C HIS A 86 -6.06 -12.58 -9.32
N ALA A 87 -5.99 -12.89 -8.03
CA ALA A 87 -4.93 -13.74 -7.46
C ALA A 87 -5.02 -15.16 -8.00
N GLU A 88 -6.22 -15.72 -8.11
CA GLU A 88 -6.45 -17.04 -8.71
C GLU A 88 -6.03 -17.07 -10.20
N LEU A 89 -6.40 -16.03 -10.96
CA LEU A 89 -6.00 -15.89 -12.36
C LEU A 89 -4.48 -15.74 -12.51
N ALA A 90 -3.85 -14.95 -11.65
CA ALA A 90 -2.40 -14.78 -11.65
C ALA A 90 -1.68 -16.13 -11.40
N ALA A 91 -2.15 -16.90 -10.41
CA ALA A 91 -1.60 -18.22 -10.08
C ALA A 91 -1.75 -19.22 -11.24
N GLN A 92 -2.92 -19.24 -11.89
CA GLN A 92 -3.18 -20.14 -13.03
C GLN A 92 -2.33 -19.82 -14.27
N ASN A 93 -1.88 -18.58 -14.43
CA ASN A 93 -1.15 -18.11 -15.60
C ASN A 93 0.32 -17.77 -15.31
N GLY A 94 0.81 -18.00 -14.09
CA GLY A 94 2.19 -17.70 -13.70
C GLY A 94 2.52 -16.20 -13.69
N LEU A 95 1.52 -15.34 -13.52
CA LEU A 95 1.69 -13.89 -13.53
C LEU A 95 2.02 -13.38 -12.12
N VAL A 96 2.96 -12.46 -12.00
CA VAL A 96 3.17 -11.71 -10.74
C VAL A 96 1.92 -10.94 -10.37
N HIS A 97 1.55 -10.91 -9.08
CA HIS A 97 0.41 -10.13 -8.60
C HIS A 97 0.82 -9.13 -7.53
N ILE A 98 0.66 -7.84 -7.81
CA ILE A 98 0.97 -6.73 -6.90
C ILE A 98 -0.33 -6.20 -6.34
N ILE A 99 -0.54 -6.38 -5.03
CA ILE A 99 -1.80 -6.08 -4.34
C ILE A 99 -1.64 -4.88 -3.42
N GLY A 100 -2.26 -3.76 -3.81
CA GLY A 100 -2.44 -2.56 -2.99
C GLY A 100 -3.87 -2.40 -2.46
N THR A 101 -4.74 -3.37 -2.69
CA THR A 101 -6.11 -3.41 -2.18
C THR A 101 -6.12 -3.47 -0.65
N THR A 102 -6.97 -2.68 -0.04
CA THR A 102 -7.17 -2.63 1.42
C THR A 102 -8.52 -3.23 1.81
N GLY A 103 -8.75 -3.46 3.11
CA GLY A 103 -10.00 -4.04 3.60
C GLY A 103 -10.12 -5.55 3.36
N LEU A 104 -9.01 -6.23 3.14
CA LEU A 104 -8.96 -7.68 3.04
C LEU A 104 -9.27 -8.31 4.41
N GLU A 105 -10.25 -9.19 4.45
CA GLU A 105 -10.64 -9.99 5.62
C GLU A 105 -9.88 -11.32 5.63
N ARG A 106 -9.97 -12.07 6.73
CA ARG A 106 -9.24 -13.32 6.93
C ARG A 106 -9.47 -14.35 5.80
N GLU A 107 -10.69 -14.43 5.27
CA GLU A 107 -11.01 -15.33 4.17
C GLU A 107 -10.27 -14.91 2.88
N HIS A 108 -10.28 -13.61 2.54
CA HIS A 108 -9.55 -13.07 1.41
C HIS A 108 -8.05 -13.32 1.53
N GLU A 109 -7.48 -13.08 2.72
CA GLU A 109 -6.07 -13.34 3.02
C GLU A 109 -5.69 -14.81 2.81
N SER A 110 -6.56 -15.75 3.24
CA SER A 110 -6.32 -17.18 3.06
C SER A 110 -6.28 -17.58 1.59
N LYS A 111 -7.20 -17.07 0.76
CA LYS A 111 -7.23 -17.35 -0.69
C LYS A 111 -6.02 -16.75 -1.42
N ILE A 112 -5.62 -15.55 -1.06
CA ILE A 112 -4.40 -14.91 -1.61
C ILE A 112 -3.16 -15.71 -1.23
N ALA A 113 -3.05 -16.16 0.02
CA ALA A 113 -1.95 -17.01 0.48
C ALA A 113 -1.91 -18.35 -0.26
N GLU A 114 -3.05 -18.96 -0.56
CA GLU A 114 -3.12 -20.18 -1.38
C GLU A 114 -2.64 -19.92 -2.80
N ALA A 115 -3.10 -18.85 -3.46
CA ALA A 115 -2.66 -18.45 -4.79
C ALA A 115 -1.15 -18.22 -4.85
N SER A 116 -0.56 -17.65 -3.79
CA SER A 116 0.88 -17.36 -3.72
C SER A 116 1.79 -18.58 -3.73
N LYS A 117 1.25 -19.78 -3.49
CA LYS A 117 2.02 -21.04 -3.63
C LYS A 117 2.43 -21.31 -5.07
N ASN A 118 1.70 -20.77 -6.04
CA ASN A 118 1.90 -21.01 -7.47
C ASN A 118 2.41 -19.78 -8.22
N THR A 119 2.41 -18.61 -7.61
CA THR A 119 2.94 -17.38 -8.21
C THR A 119 3.51 -16.43 -7.17
N VAL A 120 4.21 -15.39 -7.65
CA VAL A 120 4.74 -14.34 -6.79
C VAL A 120 3.65 -13.32 -6.49
N VAL A 121 3.30 -13.17 -5.24
CA VAL A 121 2.37 -12.15 -4.76
C VAL A 121 3.11 -11.17 -3.86
N VAL A 122 3.08 -9.88 -4.19
CA VAL A 122 3.53 -8.81 -3.29
C VAL A 122 2.31 -8.05 -2.79
N LYS A 123 2.08 -8.08 -1.48
CA LYS A 123 0.91 -7.46 -0.86
C LYS A 123 1.31 -6.44 0.20
N SER A 124 0.74 -5.24 0.12
CA SER A 124 0.89 -4.22 1.16
C SER A 124 -0.32 -3.30 1.23
N GLY A 125 -0.75 -2.95 2.44
CA GLY A 125 -1.77 -1.91 2.66
C GLY A 125 -1.30 -0.49 2.33
N ASN A 126 -0.01 -0.31 2.08
CA ASN A 126 0.58 0.93 1.58
C ASN A 126 1.81 0.62 0.72
N MET A 127 1.81 1.03 -0.53
CA MET A 127 2.90 0.77 -1.47
C MET A 127 4.00 1.84 -1.47
N SER A 128 3.88 2.92 -0.69
CA SER A 128 4.94 3.94 -0.61
C SER A 128 6.24 3.35 -0.05
N LEU A 129 7.34 3.54 -0.77
CA LEU A 129 8.67 3.11 -0.33
C LEU A 129 9.06 3.80 0.98
N GLY A 130 8.79 5.12 1.07
CA GLY A 130 9.11 5.91 2.25
C GLY A 130 8.29 5.49 3.48
N VAL A 131 7.00 5.18 3.32
CA VAL A 131 6.16 4.71 4.44
C VAL A 131 6.61 3.34 4.95
N ASN A 132 6.98 2.43 4.06
CA ASN A 132 7.46 1.10 4.48
C ASN A 132 8.84 1.17 5.14
N LEU A 133 9.74 2.02 4.64
CA LEU A 133 11.00 2.31 5.33
C LEU A 133 10.74 2.92 6.72
N LEU A 134 9.83 3.90 6.80
CA LEU A 134 9.46 4.52 8.07
C LEU A 134 8.92 3.48 9.06
N ALA A 135 8.07 2.56 8.64
CA ALA A 135 7.55 1.49 9.49
C ALA A 135 8.67 0.58 10.06
N ALA A 136 9.65 0.21 9.24
CA ALA A 136 10.81 -0.56 9.69
C ALA A 136 11.66 0.22 10.71
N LEU A 137 11.91 1.51 10.45
CA LEU A 137 12.63 2.39 11.38
C LEU A 137 11.86 2.55 12.70
N VAL A 138 10.56 2.76 12.66
CA VAL A 138 9.70 2.85 13.86
C VAL A 138 9.80 1.59 14.70
N ARG A 139 9.69 0.41 14.06
CA ARG A 139 9.86 -0.87 14.77
C ARG A 139 11.23 -0.95 15.43
N ARG A 140 12.29 -0.60 14.69
CA ARG A 140 13.66 -0.65 15.21
C ARG A 140 13.88 0.31 16.38
N VAL A 141 13.40 1.54 16.26
CA VAL A 141 13.51 2.54 17.35
C VAL A 141 12.72 2.07 18.57
N ALA A 142 11.49 1.56 18.38
CA ALA A 142 10.68 1.01 19.45
C ALA A 142 11.32 -0.19 20.17
N MET A 143 12.11 -1.01 19.47
CA MET A 143 12.90 -2.09 20.06
C MET A 143 14.11 -1.59 20.83
N THR A 144 14.70 -0.47 20.41
CA THR A 144 15.98 0.03 20.92
C THR A 144 15.80 0.92 22.12
N LEU A 145 14.80 1.81 22.08
CA LEU A 145 14.46 2.70 23.19
C LEU A 145 13.58 1.95 24.19
N ASP A 146 13.79 2.19 25.48
CA ASP A 146 13.04 1.54 26.55
C ASP A 146 11.65 2.14 26.77
N GLN A 147 10.96 1.74 27.85
CA GLN A 147 9.61 2.17 28.15
C GLN A 147 9.51 3.62 28.69
N GLU A 148 10.62 4.28 28.98
CA GLU A 148 10.65 5.68 29.37
C GLU A 148 10.32 6.59 28.17
N PHE A 149 10.47 6.07 26.93
CA PHE A 149 10.06 6.79 25.73
C PHE A 149 8.60 6.50 25.38
N ASP A 150 7.75 7.46 25.62
CA ASP A 150 6.35 7.44 25.21
C ASP A 150 6.20 7.49 23.68
N ILE A 151 5.24 6.74 23.13
CA ILE A 151 5.03 6.68 21.68
C ILE A 151 3.72 7.37 21.30
N GLU A 152 3.80 8.40 20.46
CA GLU A 152 2.66 9.13 19.92
C GLU A 152 2.73 9.17 18.40
N ILE A 153 1.59 8.97 17.73
CA ILE A 153 1.48 8.97 16.27
C ILE A 153 0.53 10.09 15.86
N LEU A 154 1.06 11.09 15.18
CA LEU A 154 0.33 12.21 14.63
C LEU A 154 0.14 11.99 13.11
N GLU A 155 -1.10 12.14 12.62
CA GLU A 155 -1.38 12.09 11.18
C GLU A 155 -2.25 13.26 10.74
N MET A 156 -2.04 13.72 9.52
CA MET A 156 -2.88 14.74 8.89
C MET A 156 -3.25 14.34 7.47
N HIS A 157 -4.53 14.49 7.13
CA HIS A 157 -5.05 14.30 5.79
C HIS A 157 -6.03 15.41 5.40
N HIS A 158 -6.40 15.40 4.11
CA HIS A 158 -7.41 16.32 3.56
C HIS A 158 -8.75 16.22 4.30
N ASN A 159 -9.52 17.28 4.23
CA ASN A 159 -10.82 17.44 4.90
C ASN A 159 -11.93 16.47 4.45
N LYS A 160 -11.71 15.72 3.35
CA LYS A 160 -12.65 14.71 2.81
C LYS A 160 -12.33 13.28 3.25
N LYS A 161 -11.30 13.06 4.10
CA LYS A 161 -10.98 11.72 4.61
C LYS A 161 -11.95 11.34 5.71
N ILE A 162 -12.57 10.15 5.58
CA ILE A 162 -13.66 9.70 6.46
C ILE A 162 -13.20 8.81 7.61
N ASP A 163 -12.08 8.08 7.43
CA ASP A 163 -11.52 7.19 8.46
C ASP A 163 -10.46 7.91 9.30
N ALA A 164 -10.42 7.60 10.61
CA ALA A 164 -9.39 8.03 11.56
C ALA A 164 -9.23 6.97 12.67
N PRO A 165 -8.00 6.63 13.10
CA PRO A 165 -6.73 6.97 12.46
C PRO A 165 -6.62 6.40 11.05
N SER A 166 -5.75 6.99 10.21
CA SER A 166 -5.51 6.49 8.85
C SER A 166 -4.92 5.08 8.85
N GLY A 167 -5.11 4.33 7.74
CA GLY A 167 -4.49 3.01 7.58
C GLY A 167 -2.96 3.05 7.74
N THR A 168 -2.31 4.12 7.31
CA THR A 168 -0.86 4.33 7.49
C THR A 168 -0.50 4.59 8.95
N ALA A 169 -1.26 5.39 9.67
CA ALA A 169 -1.05 5.59 11.12
C ALA A 169 -1.18 4.26 11.88
N LEU A 170 -2.18 3.44 11.52
CA LEU A 170 -2.33 2.10 12.11
C LEU A 170 -1.20 1.14 11.72
N LEU A 171 -0.63 1.27 10.51
CA LEU A 171 0.57 0.52 10.11
C LEU A 171 1.76 0.88 10.99
N LEU A 172 2.00 2.17 11.20
CA LEU A 172 3.09 2.66 12.06
C LEU A 172 2.86 2.28 13.52
N GLY A 173 1.62 2.31 14.01
CA GLY A 173 1.26 1.83 15.35
C GLY A 173 1.52 0.35 15.54
N ARG A 174 1.22 -0.48 14.54
CA ARG A 174 1.57 -1.92 14.58
C ARG A 174 3.08 -2.12 14.63
N ALA A 175 3.84 -1.39 13.81
CA ALA A 175 5.30 -1.45 13.83
C ALA A 175 5.88 -1.06 15.21
N ALA A 176 5.36 -0.01 15.83
CA ALA A 176 5.74 0.39 17.18
C ALA A 176 5.38 -0.67 18.22
N ALA A 177 4.17 -1.25 18.14
CA ALA A 177 3.72 -2.29 19.05
C ALA A 177 4.53 -3.58 18.92
N GLU A 178 4.88 -3.98 17.69
CA GLU A 178 5.79 -5.10 17.42
C GLU A 178 7.17 -4.85 18.04
N GLY A 179 7.72 -3.66 17.86
CA GLY A 179 8.99 -3.27 18.46
C GLY A 179 8.98 -3.32 19.99
N ARG A 180 7.85 -2.98 20.61
CA ARG A 180 7.64 -3.05 22.07
C ARG A 180 7.19 -4.42 22.57
N ASN A 181 6.94 -5.37 21.67
CA ASN A 181 6.36 -6.68 21.96
C ASN A 181 5.04 -6.58 22.76
N VAL A 182 4.14 -5.70 22.31
CA VAL A 182 2.82 -5.47 22.91
C VAL A 182 1.71 -5.61 21.90
N ASP A 183 0.48 -5.86 22.38
CA ASP A 183 -0.73 -5.88 21.55
C ASP A 183 -1.25 -4.45 21.34
N LEU A 184 -1.21 -3.96 20.11
CA LEU A 184 -1.71 -2.63 19.76
C LEU A 184 -3.19 -2.44 20.17
N ALA A 185 -4.03 -3.47 20.05
CA ALA A 185 -5.46 -3.36 20.39
C ALA A 185 -5.68 -3.03 21.88
N LYS A 186 -4.76 -3.50 22.75
CA LYS A 186 -4.81 -3.25 24.19
C LYS A 186 -4.10 -1.98 24.63
N ARG A 187 -3.22 -1.43 23.79
CA ARG A 187 -2.35 -0.30 24.12
C ARG A 187 -2.65 0.97 23.32
N SER A 188 -3.56 0.93 22.34
CA SER A 188 -3.87 2.11 21.54
C SER A 188 -4.76 3.10 22.28
N VAL A 189 -4.34 4.36 22.35
CA VAL A 189 -5.14 5.49 22.86
C VAL A 189 -5.46 6.41 21.69
N ARG A 190 -6.73 6.51 21.32
CA ARG A 190 -7.18 7.21 20.10
C ARG A 190 -7.90 8.52 20.38
N THR A 191 -8.22 8.80 21.66
CA THR A 191 -8.95 9.98 22.07
C THR A 191 -8.43 10.43 23.42
N ARG A 192 -8.16 11.74 23.54
CA ARG A 192 -7.95 12.44 24.81
C ARG A 192 -8.79 13.69 24.75
N ASP A 193 -9.78 13.80 25.65
CA ASP A 193 -10.70 14.92 25.73
C ASP A 193 -11.01 15.20 27.20
N GLY A 194 -11.02 16.46 27.58
CA GLY A 194 -11.22 16.90 28.98
C GLY A 194 -10.06 16.49 29.90
N VAL A 195 -10.40 16.18 31.15
CA VAL A 195 -9.41 15.74 32.17
C VAL A 195 -9.26 14.24 32.12
N THR A 196 -8.21 13.76 31.47
CA THR A 196 -7.98 12.32 31.20
C THR A 196 -7.03 11.64 32.19
N GLY A 197 -6.51 12.39 33.17
CA GLY A 197 -5.44 11.90 34.05
C GLY A 197 -4.07 11.84 33.37
N ALA A 198 -3.09 11.32 34.10
CA ALA A 198 -1.75 11.12 33.54
C ALA A 198 -1.75 10.01 32.47
N ARG A 199 -0.84 10.12 31.51
CA ARG A 199 -0.61 9.10 30.50
C ARG A 199 -0.17 7.78 31.15
N HIS A 200 -0.70 6.66 30.69
CA HIS A 200 -0.23 5.35 31.14
C HIS A 200 1.03 4.92 30.37
N ALA A 201 2.03 4.44 31.10
CA ALA A 201 3.26 3.92 30.50
C ALA A 201 2.98 2.74 29.56
N GLY A 202 3.66 2.74 28.42
CA GLY A 202 3.52 1.68 27.41
C GLY A 202 2.31 1.82 26.48
N ASP A 203 1.49 2.86 26.62
CA ASP A 203 0.45 3.18 25.64
C ASP A 203 1.07 3.69 24.32
N ILE A 204 0.32 3.52 23.22
CA ILE A 204 0.64 4.09 21.92
C ILE A 204 -0.51 5.03 21.53
N GLY A 205 -0.21 6.32 21.54
CA GLY A 205 -1.20 7.36 21.28
C GLY A 205 -1.37 7.63 19.78
N PHE A 206 -2.58 8.11 19.41
CA PHE A 206 -2.90 8.54 18.06
C PHE A 206 -3.60 9.90 18.10
N ALA A 207 -3.16 10.82 17.24
CA ALA A 207 -3.83 12.08 16.99
C ALA A 207 -4.05 12.25 15.49
N ALA A 208 -5.28 12.57 15.09
CA ALA A 208 -5.68 12.71 13.69
C ALA A 208 -6.12 14.14 13.39
N LEU A 209 -5.44 14.78 12.45
CA LEU A 209 -5.79 16.11 11.93
C LEU A 209 -6.45 16.00 10.56
N ARG A 210 -7.39 16.90 10.27
CA ARG A 210 -8.05 17.01 8.96
C ARG A 210 -8.03 18.46 8.51
N GLY A 211 -7.55 18.70 7.28
CA GLY A 211 -7.51 20.05 6.73
C GLY A 211 -7.01 20.11 5.30
N GLY A 212 -7.45 21.11 4.57
CA GLY A 212 -7.00 21.42 3.24
C GLY A 212 -7.04 20.21 2.29
N THR A 213 -5.98 20.08 1.51
CA THR A 213 -5.77 19.04 0.48
C THR A 213 -4.61 18.10 0.81
N VAL A 214 -4.18 18.04 2.06
CA VAL A 214 -3.04 17.21 2.50
C VAL A 214 -3.24 15.77 2.07
N VAL A 215 -2.26 15.21 1.35
CA VAL A 215 -2.31 13.85 0.83
C VAL A 215 -2.15 12.82 1.94
N GLY A 216 -1.23 13.09 2.86
CA GLY A 216 -1.02 12.30 4.06
C GLY A 216 0.33 12.57 4.71
N ASP A 217 0.31 13.20 5.87
CA ASP A 217 1.47 13.42 6.72
C ASP A 217 1.38 12.49 7.93
N HIS A 218 2.49 11.89 8.31
CA HIS A 218 2.59 10.98 9.45
C HIS A 218 3.89 11.24 10.20
N THR A 219 3.78 11.40 11.51
CA THR A 219 4.93 11.53 12.40
C THR A 219 4.77 10.56 13.57
N VAL A 220 5.79 9.78 13.85
CA VAL A 220 5.90 8.96 15.06
C VAL A 220 6.90 9.64 15.98
N ILE A 221 6.45 9.96 17.17
CA ILE A 221 7.20 10.66 18.21
C ILE A 221 7.53 9.67 19.33
N PHE A 222 8.80 9.55 19.64
CA PHE A 222 9.31 8.84 20.81
C PHE A 222 9.78 9.93 21.80
N ALA A 223 9.00 10.16 22.86
CA ALA A 223 9.24 11.24 23.83
C ALA A 223 9.78 10.65 25.13
N GLY A 224 11.06 10.84 25.39
CA GLY A 224 11.76 10.44 26.61
C GLY A 224 12.04 11.58 27.56
N PRO A 225 12.72 11.33 28.68
CA PRO A 225 13.15 12.35 29.61
C PRO A 225 14.12 13.35 28.94
N ALA A 226 13.69 14.61 28.86
CA ALA A 226 14.44 15.75 28.31
C ALA A 226 14.83 15.66 26.82
N GLU A 227 14.34 14.65 26.09
CA GLU A 227 14.60 14.51 24.65
C GLU A 227 13.41 13.88 23.92
N ARG A 228 13.38 14.01 22.60
CA ARG A 228 12.40 13.34 21.73
C ARG A 228 13.04 13.00 20.39
N VAL A 229 12.69 11.82 19.86
CA VAL A 229 13.01 11.39 18.49
C VAL A 229 11.75 11.43 17.66
N GLU A 230 11.79 12.07 16.50
CA GLU A 230 10.66 12.17 15.59
C GLU A 230 11.01 11.54 14.24
N LEU A 231 10.18 10.60 13.78
CA LEU A 231 10.28 9.98 12.47
C LEU A 231 9.07 10.39 11.65
N ALA A 232 9.28 11.11 10.55
CA ALA A 232 8.20 11.68 9.77
C ALA A 232 8.25 11.31 8.29
N HIS A 233 7.07 11.18 7.68
CA HIS A 233 6.86 11.04 6.23
C HIS A 233 5.74 11.97 5.79
N LYS A 234 5.96 12.70 4.69
CA LYS A 234 4.96 13.57 4.07
C LYS A 234 4.75 13.14 2.63
N ALA A 235 3.50 12.85 2.26
CA ALA A 235 3.12 12.50 0.92
C ALA A 235 2.70 13.78 0.16
N GLU A 236 3.40 14.12 -0.90
CA GLU A 236 3.10 15.28 -1.75
C GLU A 236 2.14 14.90 -2.88
N ASP A 237 2.24 13.65 -3.41
CA ASP A 237 1.41 13.15 -4.50
C ASP A 237 1.14 11.64 -4.33
N ARG A 238 0.03 11.15 -4.89
CA ARG A 238 -0.31 9.71 -4.89
C ARG A 238 0.58 8.87 -5.82
N MET A 239 1.37 9.49 -6.66
CA MET A 239 2.36 8.82 -7.52
C MET A 239 3.35 7.98 -6.71
N ILE A 240 3.60 8.31 -5.44
CA ILE A 240 4.45 7.51 -4.54
C ILE A 240 3.96 6.05 -4.40
N PHE A 241 2.64 5.83 -4.42
CA PHE A 241 2.07 4.49 -4.33
C PHE A 241 2.23 3.72 -5.64
N ALA A 242 2.03 4.40 -6.78
CA ALA A 242 2.25 3.80 -8.09
C ALA A 242 3.72 3.44 -8.28
N ARG A 243 4.66 4.34 -7.97
CA ARG A 243 6.10 4.07 -8.04
C ARG A 243 6.50 2.87 -7.18
N GLY A 244 5.94 2.76 -5.98
CA GLY A 244 6.19 1.61 -5.11
C GLY A 244 5.65 0.31 -5.69
N ALA A 245 4.44 0.31 -6.26
CA ALA A 245 3.86 -0.86 -6.93
C ALA A 245 4.68 -1.28 -8.16
N LEU A 246 5.18 -0.33 -8.96
CA LEU A 246 6.07 -0.64 -10.09
C LEU A 246 7.42 -1.21 -9.63
N LYS A 247 7.98 -0.68 -8.54
CA LYS A 247 9.20 -1.24 -7.93
C LYS A 247 8.97 -2.67 -7.45
N ALA A 248 7.82 -2.93 -6.82
CA ALA A 248 7.43 -4.28 -6.38
C ALA A 248 7.29 -5.24 -7.57
N ALA A 249 6.66 -4.81 -8.67
CA ALA A 249 6.52 -5.61 -9.89
C ALA A 249 7.88 -6.00 -10.49
N GLN A 250 8.80 -5.04 -10.60
CA GLN A 250 10.14 -5.29 -11.11
C GLN A 250 10.93 -6.26 -10.20
N TRP A 251 10.84 -6.07 -8.87
CA TRP A 251 11.50 -6.94 -7.91
C TRP A 251 10.93 -8.36 -7.97
N ALA A 252 9.61 -8.50 -8.06
CA ALA A 252 8.89 -9.77 -8.07
C ALA A 252 9.24 -10.66 -9.27
N LYS A 253 9.61 -10.08 -10.42
CA LYS A 253 9.98 -10.83 -11.65
C LYS A 253 11.10 -11.86 -11.43
N GLY A 254 11.97 -11.67 -10.45
CA GLY A 254 13.08 -12.58 -10.17
C GLY A 254 12.85 -13.50 -8.98
N GLN A 255 11.68 -13.47 -8.34
CA GLN A 255 11.41 -14.21 -7.11
C GLN A 255 10.78 -15.58 -7.41
N LYS A 256 10.89 -16.50 -6.45
CA LYS A 256 10.15 -17.77 -6.44
C LYS A 256 8.69 -17.49 -6.00
N PRO A 257 7.74 -18.37 -6.38
CA PRO A 257 6.38 -18.30 -5.85
C PRO A 257 6.38 -18.14 -4.34
N GLY A 258 5.52 -17.23 -3.84
CA GLY A 258 5.43 -16.90 -2.42
C GLY A 258 4.66 -15.60 -2.18
N LEU A 259 4.29 -15.39 -0.92
CA LEU A 259 3.65 -14.16 -0.44
C LEU A 259 4.71 -13.25 0.17
N TYR A 260 4.87 -12.09 -0.39
CA TYR A 260 5.87 -11.10 -0.02
C TYR A 260 5.23 -9.78 0.40
N SER A 261 5.96 -9.00 1.16
CA SER A 261 5.61 -7.66 1.60
C SER A 261 6.48 -6.60 0.93
N MET A 262 6.16 -5.33 1.16
CA MET A 262 7.05 -4.24 0.75
C MET A 262 8.37 -4.21 1.54
N ALA A 263 8.42 -4.81 2.74
CA ALA A 263 9.66 -4.97 3.48
C ALA A 263 10.64 -5.90 2.74
N ASP A 264 10.13 -6.98 2.13
CA ASP A 264 10.93 -7.89 1.31
C ASP A 264 11.46 -7.18 0.05
N VAL A 265 10.60 -6.42 -0.63
CA VAL A 265 10.96 -5.61 -1.82
C VAL A 265 12.07 -4.61 -1.52
N LEU A 266 12.10 -4.07 -0.31
CA LEU A 266 13.08 -3.07 0.13
C LEU A 266 14.32 -3.67 0.82
N GLY A 267 14.37 -5.00 1.02
CA GLY A 267 15.44 -5.66 1.73
C GLY A 267 15.48 -5.32 3.23
N LEU A 268 14.30 -5.03 3.82
CA LEU A 268 14.14 -4.66 5.23
C LEU A 268 13.75 -5.86 6.11
N SER A 269 13.68 -7.06 5.53
CA SER A 269 13.40 -8.30 6.26
C SER A 269 14.58 -8.58 7.21
N GLY A 270 14.32 -8.51 8.52
CA GLY A 270 15.36 -8.63 9.55
C GLY A 270 15.96 -7.31 10.05
N PHE A 271 15.50 -6.17 9.52
CA PHE A 271 15.94 -4.84 10.00
C PHE A 271 15.25 -4.45 11.32
#